data_c466075493f25b021e371332dc2da934
#
_entry.id   c466075493f25b021e371332dc2da934
#
_cell.length_a   1.000
_cell.length_b   1.000
_cell.length_c   1.000
_cell.angle_alpha   90.00
_cell.angle_beta   90.00
_cell.angle_gamma   90.00
#
_symmetry.space_group_name_H-M   'P 1'
#
loop_
_entity.id
_entity.type
_entity.pdbx_description
1 polymer ?
#
loop_
_entity_poly.entity_id
_entity_poly.type
_entity_poly.pdbx_seq_one_letter_code
_entity_poly.pdbx_strand_id
1 'polypeptide(L)'
;MSNINTNSALETNKKILVIDNYDSFTFNLVHLLNEAGYEATVWRNDKFELADVEAYDKILLSPGPGIPSEAGLLLDVIRTYAPTKSILGICLGMQAIAEVFGGQLYNLSRPVHGRATAIKVLDKEEKLFASCPDGFLVGRYHSWAVNPEGLPADIKVTATDVDGVIMALSHTSLDVKGVQFHPESILTENGRQLIDNWLLTQNKNNESDKAGQHSG
;
A
#
# COMPACT_ATOMS: atom_id res chain seq x y z
N MET A 1 35.37 10.25 -16.91
CA MET A 1 34.99 8.83 -16.76
C MET A 1 33.82 8.80 -15.77
N SER A 2 32.64 8.68 -16.31
CA SER A 2 31.38 8.78 -15.60
C SER A 2 31.05 7.46 -14.91
N ASN A 3 30.98 7.48 -13.58
CA ASN A 3 30.44 6.37 -12.79
C ASN A 3 28.95 6.21 -13.13
N ILE A 4 28.64 5.23 -13.95
CA ILE A 4 27.29 4.77 -14.21
C ILE A 4 26.84 4.05 -12.93
N ASN A 5 25.79 4.61 -12.33
CA ASN A 5 25.18 4.16 -11.10
C ASN A 5 24.64 2.73 -11.30
N THR A 6 25.36 1.71 -10.84
CA THR A 6 25.02 0.28 -10.97
C THR A 6 23.87 -0.16 -10.02
N ASN A 7 23.34 0.76 -9.19
CA ASN A 7 22.25 0.45 -8.28
C ASN A 7 20.85 0.43 -8.94
N SER A 8 20.65 1.06 -10.10
CA SER A 8 19.32 1.10 -10.74
C SER A 8 18.92 -0.21 -11.44
N ALA A 9 19.89 -1.04 -11.84
CA ALA A 9 19.63 -2.27 -12.58
C ALA A 9 19.24 -3.48 -11.69
N LEU A 10 19.47 -3.41 -10.38
CA LEU A 10 19.16 -4.51 -9.44
C LEU A 10 17.74 -4.44 -8.88
N GLU A 11 17.07 -3.30 -8.99
CA GLU A 11 15.73 -3.10 -8.40
C GLU A 11 14.58 -3.38 -9.39
N THR A 12 14.82 -3.33 -10.69
CA THR A 12 13.78 -3.53 -11.72
C THR A 12 13.37 -4.99 -11.93
N ASN A 13 13.97 -5.94 -11.23
CA ASN A 13 13.67 -7.38 -11.40
C ASN A 13 12.63 -7.92 -10.41
N LYS A 14 12.02 -7.06 -9.59
CA LYS A 14 10.97 -7.48 -8.64
C LYS A 14 9.67 -7.76 -9.38
N LYS A 15 9.07 -8.92 -9.09
CA LYS A 15 7.78 -9.31 -9.62
C LYS A 15 6.66 -8.68 -8.78
N ILE A 16 5.79 -7.93 -9.41
CA ILE A 16 4.69 -7.22 -8.75
C ILE A 16 3.37 -7.89 -9.11
N LEU A 17 2.58 -8.22 -8.10
CA LEU A 17 1.20 -8.65 -8.24
C LEU A 17 0.27 -7.51 -7.84
N VAL A 18 -0.70 -7.21 -8.67
CA VAL A 18 -1.84 -6.34 -8.35
C VAL A 18 -3.05 -7.22 -8.14
N ILE A 19 -3.60 -7.23 -6.94
CA ILE A 19 -4.89 -7.85 -6.64
C ILE A 19 -5.99 -6.85 -6.99
N ASP A 20 -6.74 -7.15 -8.05
CA ASP A 20 -7.87 -6.34 -8.52
C ASP A 20 -9.14 -6.71 -7.74
N ASN A 21 -9.61 -5.78 -6.93
CA ASN A 21 -10.86 -5.90 -6.18
C ASN A 21 -12.07 -5.41 -6.99
N TYR A 22 -12.06 -5.61 -8.31
CA TYR A 22 -13.12 -5.19 -9.23
C TYR A 22 -13.32 -3.68 -9.27
N ASP A 23 -12.22 -2.94 -9.21
CA ASP A 23 -12.23 -1.48 -9.24
C ASP A 23 -11.89 -0.95 -10.65
N SER A 24 -12.62 0.08 -11.09
CA SER A 24 -12.40 0.71 -12.40
C SER A 24 -11.06 1.46 -12.49
N PHE A 25 -10.46 1.82 -11.35
CA PHE A 25 -9.18 2.54 -11.28
C PHE A 25 -7.96 1.62 -11.14
N THR A 26 -8.14 0.29 -11.04
CA THR A 26 -7.02 -0.65 -10.92
C THR A 26 -5.99 -0.46 -12.02
N PHE A 27 -6.42 -0.26 -13.27
CA PHE A 27 -5.49 -0.07 -14.39
C PHE A 27 -4.74 1.26 -14.35
N ASN A 28 -5.23 2.29 -13.66
CA ASN A 28 -4.47 3.50 -13.42
C ASN A 28 -3.29 3.25 -12.47
N LEU A 29 -3.46 2.36 -11.47
CA LEU A 29 -2.34 1.90 -10.63
C LEU A 29 -1.32 1.12 -11.44
N VAL A 30 -1.78 0.22 -12.33
CA VAL A 30 -0.89 -0.51 -13.25
C VAL A 30 -0.11 0.45 -14.15
N HIS A 31 -0.76 1.52 -14.62
CA HIS A 31 -0.09 2.54 -15.42
C HIS A 31 1.03 3.24 -14.64
N LEU A 32 0.79 3.62 -13.38
CA LEU A 32 1.83 4.19 -12.51
C LEU A 32 3.02 3.24 -12.30
N LEU A 33 2.76 1.93 -12.14
CA LEU A 33 3.81 0.92 -12.03
C LEU A 33 4.62 0.81 -13.32
N ASN A 34 3.96 0.78 -14.47
CA ASN A 34 4.60 0.72 -15.79
C ASN A 34 5.46 1.96 -16.07
N GLU A 35 4.97 3.15 -15.73
CA GLU A 35 5.75 4.39 -15.82
C GLU A 35 6.99 4.37 -14.90
N ALA A 36 6.93 3.65 -13.79
CA ALA A 36 8.08 3.41 -12.89
C ALA A 36 9.06 2.38 -13.44
N GLY A 37 8.76 1.74 -14.58
CA GLY A 37 9.58 0.72 -15.21
C GLY A 37 9.35 -0.70 -14.70
N TYR A 38 8.22 -0.96 -14.02
CA TYR A 38 7.86 -2.28 -13.50
C TYR A 38 6.66 -2.84 -14.26
N GLU A 39 6.78 -4.09 -14.74
CA GLU A 39 5.64 -4.85 -15.23
C GLU A 39 4.90 -5.48 -14.05
N ALA A 40 3.58 -5.32 -14.03
CA ALA A 40 2.73 -5.91 -13.01
C ALA A 40 1.78 -6.96 -13.59
N THR A 41 1.67 -8.08 -12.89
CA THR A 41 0.61 -9.08 -13.15
C THR A 41 -0.65 -8.64 -12.42
N VAL A 42 -1.81 -8.71 -13.05
CA VAL A 42 -3.10 -8.34 -12.46
C VAL A 42 -3.96 -9.58 -12.32
N TRP A 43 -4.39 -9.89 -11.10
CA TRP A 43 -5.36 -10.95 -10.83
C TRP A 43 -6.56 -10.41 -10.09
N ARG A 44 -7.75 -10.83 -10.49
CA ARG A 44 -8.98 -10.57 -9.73
C ARG A 44 -8.95 -11.33 -8.42
N ASN A 45 -9.44 -10.72 -7.36
CA ASN A 45 -9.35 -11.21 -5.98
C ASN A 45 -9.96 -12.60 -5.72
N ASP A 46 -10.69 -13.14 -6.69
CA ASP A 46 -11.37 -14.45 -6.64
C ASP A 46 -10.96 -15.40 -7.79
N LYS A 47 -9.88 -15.10 -8.54
CA LYS A 47 -9.51 -15.82 -9.77
C LYS A 47 -8.07 -16.33 -9.77
N PHE A 48 -7.56 -16.77 -8.63
CA PHE A 48 -6.22 -17.37 -8.51
C PHE A 48 -6.19 -18.34 -7.32
N GLU A 49 -5.18 -19.20 -7.28
CA GLU A 49 -4.91 -20.00 -6.10
C GLU A 49 -3.97 -19.24 -5.16
N LEU A 50 -4.27 -19.26 -3.85
CA LEU A 50 -3.52 -18.50 -2.86
C LEU A 50 -2.00 -18.78 -2.94
N ALA A 51 -1.61 -20.04 -3.18
CA ALA A 51 -0.22 -20.45 -3.28
C ALA A 51 0.55 -19.80 -4.45
N ASP A 52 -0.14 -19.40 -5.52
CA ASP A 52 0.51 -18.79 -6.69
C ASP A 52 1.09 -17.40 -6.38
N VAL A 53 0.59 -16.74 -5.34
CA VAL A 53 1.08 -15.43 -4.87
C VAL A 53 2.53 -15.51 -4.39
N GLU A 54 3.01 -16.69 -3.98
CA GLU A 54 4.40 -16.90 -3.53
C GLU A 54 5.44 -16.47 -4.60
N ALA A 55 5.09 -16.53 -5.88
CA ALA A 55 5.98 -16.19 -6.99
C ALA A 55 6.31 -14.68 -7.10
N TYR A 56 5.66 -13.83 -6.30
CA TYR A 56 5.78 -12.37 -6.36
C TYR A 56 6.54 -11.81 -5.15
N ASP A 57 7.23 -10.70 -5.37
CA ASP A 57 8.01 -10.00 -4.34
C ASP A 57 7.21 -8.90 -3.64
N LYS A 58 6.35 -8.22 -4.41
CA LYS A 58 5.51 -7.13 -3.96
C LYS A 58 4.06 -7.34 -4.36
N ILE A 59 3.16 -6.94 -3.48
CA ILE A 59 1.72 -7.08 -3.67
C ILE A 59 1.06 -5.72 -3.49
N LEU A 60 0.35 -5.24 -4.52
CA LEU A 60 -0.48 -4.06 -4.46
C LEU A 60 -1.95 -4.50 -4.40
N LEU A 61 -2.65 -4.07 -3.37
CA LEU A 61 -4.06 -4.36 -3.17
C LEU A 61 -4.86 -3.15 -3.65
N SER A 62 -5.65 -3.32 -4.70
CA SER A 62 -6.39 -2.23 -5.33
C SER A 62 -7.54 -1.71 -4.45
N PRO A 63 -8.08 -0.52 -4.76
CA PRO A 63 -9.41 -0.14 -4.30
C PRO A 63 -10.46 -1.20 -4.70
N GLY A 64 -11.66 -1.06 -4.19
CA GLY A 64 -12.78 -1.92 -4.55
C GLY A 64 -14.07 -1.53 -3.86
N PRO A 65 -15.21 -2.05 -4.32
CA PRO A 65 -16.51 -1.85 -3.67
C PRO A 65 -16.65 -2.68 -2.39
N GLY A 66 -17.64 -2.34 -1.57
CA GLY A 66 -18.02 -3.13 -0.39
C GLY A 66 -17.06 -3.00 0.77
N ILE A 67 -16.85 -4.10 1.46
CA ILE A 67 -15.98 -4.24 2.62
C ILE A 67 -14.98 -5.39 2.41
N PRO A 68 -13.84 -5.42 3.13
CA PRO A 68 -12.79 -6.40 2.90
C PRO A 68 -13.23 -7.86 2.99
N SER A 69 -14.16 -8.20 3.89
CA SER A 69 -14.67 -9.56 4.06
C SER A 69 -15.47 -10.11 2.87
N GLU A 70 -15.90 -9.23 1.95
CA GLU A 70 -16.61 -9.59 0.72
C GLU A 70 -15.67 -9.64 -0.51
N ALA A 71 -14.38 -9.36 -0.34
CA ALA A 71 -13.42 -9.18 -1.42
C ALA A 71 -12.61 -10.46 -1.72
N GLY A 72 -13.28 -11.60 -1.89
CA GLY A 72 -12.65 -12.87 -2.30
C GLY A 72 -11.49 -13.28 -1.38
N LEU A 73 -10.30 -13.49 -1.96
CA LEU A 73 -9.10 -13.92 -1.23
C LEU A 73 -8.29 -12.77 -0.61
N LEU A 74 -8.78 -11.52 -0.64
CA LEU A 74 -8.03 -10.34 -0.21
C LEU A 74 -7.46 -10.47 1.21
N LEU A 75 -8.28 -10.89 2.19
CA LEU A 75 -7.83 -11.06 3.58
C LEU A 75 -6.84 -12.21 3.73
N ASP A 76 -7.02 -13.30 2.98
CA ASP A 76 -6.15 -14.48 3.04
C ASP A 76 -4.76 -14.19 2.44
N VAL A 77 -4.70 -13.39 1.37
CA VAL A 77 -3.43 -12.89 0.82
C VAL A 77 -2.65 -12.12 1.87
N ILE A 78 -3.30 -11.19 2.57
CA ILE A 78 -2.63 -10.39 3.60
C ILE A 78 -2.16 -11.29 4.76
N ARG A 79 -3.03 -12.16 5.29
CA ARG A 79 -2.68 -13.07 6.40
C ARG A 79 -1.49 -13.96 6.09
N THR A 80 -1.46 -14.49 4.86
CA THR A 80 -0.43 -15.44 4.44
C THR A 80 0.89 -14.75 4.11
N TYR A 81 0.84 -13.61 3.44
CA TYR A 81 2.02 -13.03 2.80
C TYR A 81 2.58 -11.78 3.48
N ALA A 82 1.87 -11.16 4.42
CA ALA A 82 2.39 -10.01 5.16
C ALA A 82 3.74 -10.27 5.85
N PRO A 83 4.04 -11.47 6.39
CA PRO A 83 5.33 -11.72 7.03
C PRO A 83 6.51 -11.73 6.06
N THR A 84 6.29 -12.00 4.76
CA THR A 84 7.37 -12.25 3.78
C THR A 84 7.40 -11.31 2.60
N LYS A 85 6.28 -10.65 2.27
CA LYS A 85 6.16 -9.80 1.09
C LYS A 85 5.99 -8.33 1.46
N SER A 86 6.37 -7.45 0.54
CA SER A 86 6.07 -6.02 0.63
C SER A 86 4.64 -5.78 0.14
N ILE A 87 3.76 -5.24 0.98
CA ILE A 87 2.34 -5.04 0.66
C ILE A 87 1.97 -3.56 0.76
N LEU A 88 1.33 -3.03 -0.29
CA LEU A 88 0.69 -1.72 -0.29
C LEU A 88 -0.82 -1.88 -0.55
N GLY A 89 -1.65 -1.44 0.38
CA GLY A 89 -3.11 -1.42 0.24
C GLY A 89 -3.64 -0.04 -0.09
N ILE A 90 -4.50 0.05 -1.11
CA ILE A 90 -5.15 1.29 -1.53
C ILE A 90 -6.64 1.20 -1.18
N CYS A 91 -7.17 2.18 -0.45
CA CYS A 91 -8.57 2.30 -0.05
C CYS A 91 -9.10 1.01 0.61
N LEU A 92 -9.84 0.16 -0.09
CA LEU A 92 -10.27 -1.16 0.40
C LEU A 92 -9.09 -2.02 0.84
N GLY A 93 -7.96 -1.96 0.10
CA GLY A 93 -6.74 -2.68 0.46
C GLY A 93 -6.15 -2.24 1.81
N MET A 94 -6.16 -0.93 2.12
CA MET A 94 -5.77 -0.44 3.45
C MET A 94 -6.72 -0.91 4.54
N GLN A 95 -8.02 -0.87 4.28
CA GLN A 95 -9.05 -1.34 5.21
C GLN A 95 -8.87 -2.82 5.52
N ALA A 96 -8.57 -3.63 4.50
CA ALA A 96 -8.26 -5.04 4.64
C ALA A 96 -7.02 -5.30 5.51
N ILE A 97 -5.97 -4.51 5.34
CA ILE A 97 -4.77 -4.56 6.20
C ILE A 97 -5.18 -4.29 7.65
N ALA A 98 -5.93 -3.22 7.92
CA ALA A 98 -6.38 -2.90 9.27
C ALA A 98 -7.17 -4.06 9.90
N GLU A 99 -8.14 -4.64 9.18
CA GLU A 99 -8.95 -5.77 9.70
C GLU A 99 -8.12 -7.02 9.98
N VAL A 100 -7.18 -7.38 9.09
CA VAL A 100 -6.32 -8.57 9.27
C VAL A 100 -5.51 -8.47 10.56
N PHE A 101 -5.03 -7.29 10.90
CA PHE A 101 -4.26 -7.06 12.13
C PHE A 101 -5.13 -6.71 13.34
N GLY A 102 -6.46 -6.81 13.25
CA GLY A 102 -7.39 -6.68 14.39
C GLY A 102 -8.02 -5.30 14.56
N GLY A 103 -7.80 -4.39 13.62
CA GLY A 103 -8.50 -3.11 13.55
C GLY A 103 -9.96 -3.28 13.12
N GLN A 104 -10.73 -2.23 13.29
CA GLN A 104 -12.15 -2.20 12.93
C GLN A 104 -12.43 -1.08 11.94
N LEU A 105 -13.49 -1.24 11.14
CA LEU A 105 -13.99 -0.22 10.24
C LEU A 105 -15.24 0.44 10.80
N TYR A 106 -15.45 1.70 10.43
CA TYR A 106 -16.72 2.40 10.69
C TYR A 106 -17.19 3.08 9.42
N ASN A 107 -18.49 3.28 9.32
CA ASN A 107 -19.10 3.99 8.20
C ASN A 107 -19.09 5.50 8.49
N LEU A 108 -18.59 6.29 7.55
CA LEU A 108 -18.60 7.75 7.63
C LEU A 108 -20.05 8.25 7.59
N SER A 109 -20.37 9.24 8.40
CA SER A 109 -21.71 9.87 8.40
C SER A 109 -22.10 10.48 7.04
N ARG A 110 -21.09 10.82 6.23
CA ARG A 110 -21.24 11.28 4.84
C ARG A 110 -20.16 10.62 3.98
N PRO A 111 -20.55 9.83 2.96
CA PRO A 111 -19.61 9.31 1.99
C PRO A 111 -18.81 10.41 1.32
N VAL A 112 -17.52 10.15 1.10
CA VAL A 112 -16.65 11.04 0.33
C VAL A 112 -16.51 10.44 -1.07
N HIS A 113 -16.81 11.24 -2.09
CA HIS A 113 -16.71 10.78 -3.48
C HIS A 113 -16.15 11.89 -4.37
N GLY A 114 -14.94 11.68 -4.90
CA GLY A 114 -14.30 12.62 -5.81
C GLY A 114 -13.94 13.96 -5.15
N ARG A 115 -13.45 13.95 -3.91
CA ARG A 115 -13.00 15.16 -3.20
C ARG A 115 -11.51 15.13 -2.95
N ALA A 116 -10.85 16.24 -3.26
CA ALA A 116 -9.48 16.50 -2.83
C ALA A 116 -9.50 17.00 -1.37
N THR A 117 -8.66 16.41 -0.52
CA THR A 117 -8.53 16.77 0.91
C THR A 117 -7.06 16.81 1.27
N ALA A 118 -6.63 17.83 2.00
CA ALA A 118 -5.28 17.90 2.53
C ALA A 118 -5.07 16.83 3.61
N ILE A 119 -3.92 16.18 3.62
CA ILE A 119 -3.54 15.24 4.67
C ILE A 119 -2.39 15.79 5.51
N LYS A 120 -2.35 15.38 6.77
CA LYS A 120 -1.26 15.63 7.69
C LYS A 120 -0.46 14.36 7.87
N VAL A 121 0.80 14.37 7.45
CA VAL A 121 1.73 13.27 7.72
C VAL A 121 2.17 13.35 9.18
N LEU A 122 1.87 12.31 9.95
CA LEU A 122 2.16 12.23 11.39
C LEU A 122 3.53 11.62 11.66
N ASP A 123 3.92 10.65 10.82
CA ASP A 123 5.21 9.97 10.91
C ASP A 123 6.15 10.48 9.80
N LYS A 124 7.10 11.32 10.17
CA LYS A 124 8.08 11.90 9.24
C LYS A 124 9.15 10.89 8.77
N GLU A 125 9.29 9.76 9.48
CA GLU A 125 10.20 8.68 9.12
C GLU A 125 9.56 7.64 8.19
N GLU A 126 8.23 7.75 7.95
CA GLU A 126 7.54 6.85 7.03
C GLU A 126 8.01 7.09 5.59
N LYS A 127 8.74 6.13 5.05
CA LYS A 127 9.36 6.22 3.73
C LYS A 127 8.35 6.39 2.59
N LEU A 128 7.10 5.94 2.78
CA LEU A 128 6.04 6.11 1.79
C LEU A 128 5.83 7.58 1.44
N PHE A 129 6.01 8.49 2.41
CA PHE A 129 5.84 9.94 2.24
C PHE A 129 7.14 10.69 1.99
N ALA A 130 8.26 9.99 1.75
CA ALA A 130 9.53 10.65 1.48
C ALA A 130 9.41 11.63 0.30
N SER A 131 9.92 12.84 0.49
CA SER A 131 9.86 13.94 -0.49
C SER A 131 8.45 14.45 -0.84
N CYS A 132 7.40 13.97 -0.18
CA CYS A 132 6.07 14.57 -0.31
C CYS A 132 5.98 15.82 0.60
N PRO A 133 5.41 16.92 0.11
CA PRO A 133 5.22 18.14 0.94
C PRO A 133 4.16 17.87 2.02
N ASP A 134 4.24 18.61 3.14
CA ASP A 134 3.18 18.58 4.13
C ASP A 134 1.89 19.18 3.56
N GLY A 135 0.76 18.59 3.88
CA GLY A 135 -0.55 19.13 3.50
C GLY A 135 -0.91 18.94 2.04
N PHE A 136 -0.23 18.05 1.30
CA PHE A 136 -0.60 17.80 -0.09
C PHE A 136 -2.01 17.22 -0.21
N LEU A 137 -2.66 17.49 -1.34
CA LEU A 137 -4.03 17.06 -1.60
C LEU A 137 -4.08 15.62 -2.08
N VAL A 138 -5.08 14.88 -1.59
CA VAL A 138 -5.34 13.49 -1.97
C VAL A 138 -6.80 13.28 -2.36
N GLY A 139 -7.02 12.50 -3.42
CA GLY A 139 -8.36 12.15 -3.91
C GLY A 139 -9.00 11.06 -3.07
N ARG A 140 -10.21 11.29 -2.60
CA ARG A 140 -10.96 10.36 -1.74
C ARG A 140 -12.25 9.89 -2.38
N TYR A 141 -12.54 8.58 -2.24
CA TYR A 141 -13.70 7.89 -2.85
C TYR A 141 -14.17 6.77 -1.92
N HIS A 142 -14.53 7.07 -0.66
CA HIS A 142 -14.87 6.03 0.30
C HIS A 142 -16.00 6.43 1.25
N SER A 143 -16.75 5.43 1.73
CA SER A 143 -17.74 5.55 2.78
C SER A 143 -17.32 4.86 4.08
N TRP A 144 -16.39 3.91 4.01
CA TRP A 144 -15.81 3.25 5.17
C TRP A 144 -14.42 3.82 5.48
N ALA A 145 -14.05 3.82 6.74
CA ALA A 145 -12.74 4.22 7.21
C ALA A 145 -12.29 3.32 8.38
N VAL A 146 -10.99 3.26 8.62
CA VAL A 146 -10.42 2.55 9.76
C VAL A 146 -10.73 3.32 11.03
N ASN A 147 -11.27 2.61 12.04
CA ASN A 147 -11.57 3.21 13.33
C ASN A 147 -10.26 3.49 14.10
N PRO A 148 -10.02 4.73 14.54
CA PRO A 148 -8.85 5.04 15.35
C PRO A 148 -8.91 4.40 16.75
N GLU A 149 -10.11 4.09 17.24
CA GLU A 149 -10.29 3.44 18.53
C GLU A 149 -10.01 1.93 18.44
N GLY A 150 -9.18 1.40 19.34
CA GLY A 150 -8.88 -0.03 19.40
C GLY A 150 -7.94 -0.53 18.32
N LEU A 151 -7.19 0.36 17.65
CA LEU A 151 -6.12 -0.09 16.75
C LEU A 151 -5.08 -0.89 17.53
N PRO A 152 -4.65 -2.05 16.99
CA PRO A 152 -3.60 -2.85 17.62
C PRO A 152 -2.26 -2.10 17.62
N ALA A 153 -1.40 -2.42 18.60
CA ALA A 153 -0.10 -1.78 18.77
C ALA A 153 0.85 -1.97 17.56
N ASP A 154 0.62 -3.01 16.77
CA ASP A 154 1.41 -3.30 15.58
C ASP A 154 1.03 -2.43 14.38
N ILE A 155 -0.07 -1.69 14.45
CA ILE A 155 -0.49 -0.75 13.41
C ILE A 155 -0.27 0.69 13.86
N LYS A 156 0.57 1.39 13.12
CA LYS A 156 0.88 2.80 13.31
C LYS A 156 0.12 3.65 12.31
N VAL A 157 -0.61 4.66 12.79
CA VAL A 157 -1.22 5.68 11.93
C VAL A 157 -0.12 6.63 11.46
N THR A 158 0.06 6.74 10.15
CA THR A 158 1.13 7.54 9.54
C THR A 158 0.64 8.85 8.92
N ALA A 159 -0.66 8.95 8.59
CA ALA A 159 -1.29 10.20 8.17
C ALA A 159 -2.78 10.23 8.52
N THR A 160 -3.31 11.45 8.72
CA THR A 160 -4.74 11.72 8.92
C THR A 160 -5.17 12.89 8.05
N ASP A 161 -6.49 13.07 7.86
CA ASP A 161 -7.03 14.33 7.38
C ASP A 161 -7.20 15.33 8.55
N VAL A 162 -7.80 16.49 8.24
CA VAL A 162 -8.03 17.56 9.23
C VAL A 162 -9.06 17.19 10.30
N ASP A 163 -9.94 16.24 10.01
CA ASP A 163 -10.98 15.75 10.91
C ASP A 163 -10.52 14.53 11.72
N GLY A 164 -9.25 14.11 11.56
CA GLY A 164 -8.66 12.97 12.26
C GLY A 164 -8.99 11.59 11.63
N VAL A 165 -9.60 11.57 10.45
CA VAL A 165 -9.82 10.30 9.72
C VAL A 165 -8.47 9.74 9.29
N ILE A 166 -8.23 8.46 9.53
CA ILE A 166 -6.98 7.80 9.16
C ILE A 166 -6.86 7.75 7.64
N MET A 167 -5.80 8.37 7.13
CA MET A 167 -5.48 8.44 5.70
C MET A 167 -4.34 7.53 5.29
N ALA A 168 -3.50 7.12 6.24
CA ALA A 168 -2.48 6.11 6.00
C ALA A 168 -2.10 5.38 7.30
N LEU A 169 -1.67 4.16 7.14
CA LEU A 169 -1.15 3.30 8.21
C LEU A 169 0.03 2.47 7.71
N SER A 170 0.86 2.02 8.65
CA SER A 170 1.91 1.03 8.39
C SER A 170 2.00 0.05 9.55
N HIS A 171 2.44 -1.18 9.25
CA HIS A 171 2.80 -2.14 10.27
C HIS A 171 4.16 -1.79 10.86
N THR A 172 4.32 -1.91 12.17
CA THR A 172 5.53 -1.46 12.88
C THR A 172 6.79 -2.25 12.54
N SER A 173 6.66 -3.53 12.19
CA SER A 173 7.79 -4.43 11.91
C SER A 173 7.78 -5.05 10.51
N LEU A 174 6.61 -5.22 9.89
CA LEU A 174 6.47 -5.80 8.55
C LEU A 174 6.46 -4.69 7.48
N ASP A 175 6.87 -5.02 6.25
CA ASP A 175 6.77 -4.09 5.11
C ASP A 175 5.34 -4.09 4.53
N VAL A 176 4.39 -3.69 5.38
CA VAL A 176 2.97 -3.60 5.07
C VAL A 176 2.49 -2.20 5.34
N LYS A 177 1.93 -1.55 4.33
CA LYS A 177 1.47 -0.17 4.35
C LYS A 177 0.12 -0.03 3.67
N GLY A 178 -0.62 0.99 4.01
CA GLY A 178 -1.87 1.30 3.34
C GLY A 178 -2.17 2.80 3.32
N VAL A 179 -2.89 3.22 2.28
CA VAL A 179 -3.43 4.57 2.15
C VAL A 179 -4.93 4.51 1.86
N GLN A 180 -5.72 5.37 2.49
CA GLN A 180 -7.18 5.44 2.32
C GLN A 180 -7.58 6.17 1.04
N PHE A 181 -6.70 6.99 0.53
CA PHE A 181 -6.89 7.77 -0.69
C PHE A 181 -6.37 7.03 -1.91
N HIS A 182 -6.62 7.59 -3.08
CA HIS A 182 -6.29 7.02 -4.39
C HIS A 182 -5.06 7.71 -4.99
N PRO A 183 -3.85 7.14 -4.90
CA PRO A 183 -2.66 7.71 -5.51
C PRO A 183 -2.74 7.81 -7.04
N GLU A 184 -3.55 6.96 -7.68
CA GLU A 184 -3.79 6.95 -9.12
C GLU A 184 -4.78 8.02 -9.61
N SER A 185 -5.48 8.67 -8.68
CA SER A 185 -6.44 9.72 -9.02
C SER A 185 -5.74 11.01 -9.42
N ILE A 186 -6.29 11.69 -10.43
CA ILE A 186 -5.85 13.05 -10.83
C ILE A 186 -6.00 14.07 -9.69
N LEU A 187 -6.82 13.79 -8.70
CA LEU A 187 -7.01 14.62 -7.51
C LEU A 187 -5.90 14.44 -6.46
N THR A 188 -5.02 13.45 -6.63
CA THR A 188 -3.92 13.20 -5.71
C THR A 188 -2.64 13.82 -6.23
N GLU A 189 -2.15 14.81 -5.50
CA GLU A 189 -0.81 15.33 -5.70
C GLU A 189 0.22 14.27 -5.26
N ASN A 190 1.37 14.23 -5.92
CA ASN A 190 2.45 13.30 -5.58
C ASN A 190 2.10 11.80 -5.60
N GLY A 191 1.00 11.40 -6.27
CA GLY A 191 0.59 9.99 -6.32
C GLY A 191 1.67 9.08 -6.92
N ARG A 192 2.35 9.53 -7.98
CA ARG A 192 3.50 8.85 -8.57
C ARG A 192 4.65 8.68 -7.56
N GLN A 193 4.98 9.74 -6.81
CA GLN A 193 6.05 9.69 -5.81
C GLN A 193 5.77 8.65 -4.71
N LEU A 194 4.51 8.50 -4.29
CA LEU A 194 4.10 7.49 -3.32
C LEU A 194 4.35 6.06 -3.85
N ILE A 195 4.00 5.80 -5.11
CA ILE A 195 4.25 4.49 -5.73
C ILE A 195 5.75 4.25 -5.88
N ASP A 196 6.53 5.22 -6.35
CA ASP A 196 7.98 5.12 -6.45
C ASP A 196 8.62 4.84 -5.08
N ASN A 197 8.19 5.55 -4.03
CA ASN A 197 8.67 5.33 -2.67
C ASN A 197 8.40 3.90 -2.17
N TRP A 198 7.19 3.36 -2.42
CA TRP A 198 6.87 1.97 -2.07
C TRP A 198 7.72 0.98 -2.84
N LEU A 199 7.96 1.21 -4.13
CA LEU A 199 8.79 0.34 -4.97
C LEU A 199 10.23 0.25 -4.46
N LEU A 200 10.75 1.33 -3.89
CA LEU A 200 12.10 1.41 -3.32
C LEU A 200 12.22 0.78 -1.92
N THR A 201 11.10 0.53 -1.20
CA THR A 201 11.19 -0.15 0.10
C THR A 201 11.67 -1.58 -0.05
N GLN A 202 12.62 -1.98 0.80
CA GLN A 202 13.12 -3.35 0.87
C GLN A 202 12.49 -4.07 2.06
N ASN A 203 12.17 -5.35 1.90
CA ASN A 203 11.70 -6.18 2.98
C ASN A 203 12.80 -6.27 4.06
N LYS A 204 12.54 -5.83 5.28
CA LYS A 204 13.51 -5.79 6.38
C LYS A 204 14.12 -7.16 6.71
N ASN A 205 13.45 -8.23 6.33
CA ASN A 205 13.92 -9.60 6.58
C ASN A 205 15.12 -10.03 5.70
N ASN A 206 15.43 -9.30 4.61
CA ASN A 206 16.58 -9.59 3.75
C ASN A 206 17.90 -8.92 4.22
N GLU A 207 17.87 -8.05 5.21
CA GLU A 207 19.09 -7.41 5.74
C GLU A 207 19.80 -8.29 6.80
N SER A 208 19.09 -9.16 7.52
CA SER A 208 19.66 -10.03 8.53
C SER A 208 20.50 -11.18 7.96
N ASP A 209 20.18 -11.67 6.75
CA ASP A 209 20.91 -12.79 6.14
C ASP A 209 22.25 -12.38 5.49
N LYS A 210 22.46 -11.09 5.19
CA LYS A 210 23.73 -10.60 4.65
C LYS A 210 24.78 -10.28 5.70
N ALA A 211 24.37 -10.04 6.93
CA ALA A 211 25.30 -9.75 8.03
C ALA A 211 25.95 -11.02 8.64
N GLY A 212 25.38 -12.21 8.38
CA GLY A 212 25.86 -13.49 8.90
C GLY A 212 26.98 -14.18 8.06
N GLN A 213 27.26 -13.72 6.85
CA GLN A 213 28.20 -14.39 5.94
C GLN A 213 29.62 -13.78 5.89
N HIS A 214 29.97 -12.83 6.73
CA HIS A 214 31.31 -12.22 6.77
C HIS A 214 32.06 -12.47 8.10
N SER A 215 31.79 -13.57 8.79
CA SER A 215 32.59 -14.03 9.92
C SER A 215 32.76 -15.55 9.83
N GLY A 216 33.67 -15.97 8.98
CA GLY A 216 34.12 -17.33 8.82
C GLY A 216 35.47 -17.34 8.14
#